data_20970be2027fd4cf2fa6053b83b165c2
#
_entry.id   20970be2027fd4cf2fa6053b83b165c2
#
_cell.length_a   1.000
_cell.length_b   1.000
_cell.length_c   1.000
_cell.angle_alpha   90.00
_cell.angle_beta   90.00
_cell.angle_gamma   90.00
#
_symmetry.space_group_name_H-M   'P 1'
#
loop_
_entity.id
_entity.type
_entity.pdbx_description
1 polymer ?
#
loop_
_entity_poly.entity_id
_entity_poly.type
_entity_poly.pdbx_seq_one_letter_code
_entity_poly.pdbx_strand_id
1 'polypeptide(L)'
;MPDASAFSHPQRAQSSRPAHPTGGPAAAWGLLALGSGIGAIFVYLAREPQLDSHVPEFIAFSLAAGVLYLAAVYLVERFRPPGWSLVIVLAGAVGFRLIALPAAPPLSEDVYRYQWEGRAERAMLNPYTVSPHSPGLAGLGDPEHPIRTGASTPTIYPPLSELVFSWVATVSGYKSLFTLLDLLSVLVLLLLLDVRGQPLSRVLTYAWNPGVVVSFALCGHHDSLAVMTLLVANLFIIGGRPAMSIAFLALASLSKLYPAWLLPVFLRWTRASLLAVFGAVVLLGYLPFASAGARIFSGLRDFARGWESNDSLFRLIRLAGNSQAQAELVSVTLLAGWVVYAVKKRLEPLRASLAVLAGLLFLSPDAFPWYFTWFVPFLCFYPEPPLLLASVVSVLGYAPVVAYAAGQPYRDSPLILALEYLPALAWLGIRGLRRPSIVAA
;
A
#
# COMPACT_ATOMS: atom_id res chain seq x y z
N MET A 1 27.13 -19.01 15.07
CA MET A 1 26.98 -18.55 13.70
C MET A 1 25.78 -19.23 13.09
N PRO A 2 24.72 -18.57 12.66
CA PRO A 2 23.70 -19.21 11.85
C PRO A 2 24.34 -19.50 10.49
N ASP A 3 24.16 -20.71 10.05
CA ASP A 3 24.74 -21.33 8.88
C ASP A 3 24.42 -20.50 7.61
N ALA A 4 25.46 -19.96 6.97
CA ALA A 4 25.35 -19.23 5.71
C ALA A 4 24.81 -20.11 4.56
N SER A 5 24.69 -21.43 4.79
CA SER A 5 24.13 -22.41 3.84
C SER A 5 22.62 -22.27 3.64
N ALA A 6 21.88 -21.55 4.50
CA ALA A 6 20.45 -21.35 4.34
C ALA A 6 20.10 -20.47 3.11
N PHE A 7 21.07 -19.78 2.53
CA PHE A 7 20.96 -19.01 1.28
C PHE A 7 21.77 -19.59 0.12
N SER A 8 22.29 -20.83 0.28
CA SER A 8 22.84 -21.55 -0.85
C SER A 8 21.76 -21.64 -1.93
N HIS A 9 22.08 -21.17 -3.13
CA HIS A 9 21.24 -21.30 -4.32
C HIS A 9 20.53 -22.66 -4.29
N PRO A 10 19.20 -22.72 -4.37
CA PRO A 10 18.57 -23.98 -4.64
C PRO A 10 19.16 -24.43 -5.99
N GLN A 11 20.00 -25.47 -5.93
CA GLN A 11 20.39 -26.19 -7.13
C GLN A 11 19.12 -26.37 -7.94
N ARG A 12 19.17 -26.00 -9.23
CA ARG A 12 18.10 -26.24 -10.20
C ARG A 12 17.70 -27.72 -10.15
N ALA A 13 16.90 -28.09 -9.17
CA ALA A 13 16.11 -29.30 -9.24
C ALA A 13 15.06 -28.99 -10.33
N GLN A 14 15.38 -29.41 -11.55
CA GLN A 14 14.42 -29.58 -12.62
C GLN A 14 13.43 -30.64 -12.17
N SER A 15 12.53 -30.27 -11.24
CA SER A 15 11.31 -31.03 -11.04
C SER A 15 10.51 -30.82 -12.33
N SER A 16 10.26 -31.91 -13.02
CA SER A 16 9.35 -32.02 -14.16
C SER A 16 7.94 -31.60 -13.74
N ARG A 17 7.73 -30.27 -13.62
CA ARG A 17 6.37 -29.73 -13.54
C ARG A 17 5.72 -29.98 -14.90
N PRO A 18 4.45 -30.41 -14.94
CA PRO A 18 3.75 -30.57 -16.20
C PRO A 18 3.91 -29.27 -17.00
N ALA A 19 4.31 -29.43 -18.26
CA ALA A 19 4.50 -28.30 -19.18
C ALA A 19 3.17 -27.56 -19.31
N HIS A 20 3.03 -26.46 -18.57
CA HIS A 20 1.92 -25.55 -18.81
C HIS A 20 2.05 -25.03 -20.25
N PRO A 21 0.98 -25.00 -21.03
CA PRO A 21 1.06 -24.47 -22.38
C PRO A 21 1.67 -23.07 -22.33
N THR A 22 2.82 -22.90 -22.99
CA THR A 22 3.40 -21.58 -23.20
C THR A 22 2.39 -20.79 -24.02
N GLY A 23 1.88 -19.69 -23.48
CA GLY A 23 0.98 -18.81 -24.23
C GLY A 23 1.71 -18.30 -25.45
N GLY A 24 1.19 -18.66 -26.62
CA GLY A 24 1.70 -18.16 -27.88
C GLY A 24 1.51 -16.64 -28.00
N PRO A 25 1.81 -16.06 -29.16
CA PRO A 25 1.59 -14.62 -29.44
C PRO A 25 0.17 -14.14 -29.08
N ALA A 26 -0.83 -15.01 -29.12
CA ALA A 26 -2.21 -14.70 -28.74
C ALA A 26 -2.35 -14.16 -27.32
N ALA A 27 -1.57 -14.69 -26.35
CA ALA A 27 -1.60 -14.18 -24.99
C ALA A 27 -1.04 -12.75 -24.89
N ALA A 28 -0.01 -12.43 -25.66
CA ALA A 28 0.53 -11.07 -25.73
C ALA A 28 -0.45 -10.08 -26.39
N TRP A 29 -1.15 -10.48 -27.44
CA TRP A 29 -2.21 -9.67 -28.04
C TRP A 29 -3.39 -9.47 -27.09
N GLY A 30 -3.72 -10.49 -26.29
CA GLY A 30 -4.71 -10.37 -25.23
C GLY A 30 -4.30 -9.31 -24.17
N LEU A 31 -3.02 -9.31 -23.76
CA LEU A 31 -2.50 -8.27 -22.87
C LEU A 31 -2.58 -6.88 -23.49
N LEU A 32 -2.22 -6.74 -24.77
CA LEU A 32 -2.31 -5.46 -25.46
C LEU A 32 -3.76 -4.94 -25.49
N ALA A 33 -4.73 -5.80 -25.83
CA ALA A 33 -6.14 -5.43 -25.85
C ALA A 33 -6.66 -5.01 -24.46
N LEU A 34 -6.35 -5.80 -23.41
CA LEU A 34 -6.74 -5.50 -22.04
C LEU A 34 -6.08 -4.21 -21.53
N GLY A 35 -4.78 -4.04 -21.80
CA GLY A 35 -4.04 -2.83 -21.45
C GLY A 35 -4.57 -1.59 -22.15
N SER A 36 -4.94 -1.70 -23.44
CA SER A 36 -5.58 -0.60 -24.20
C SER A 36 -6.93 -0.23 -23.59
N GLY A 37 -7.73 -1.21 -23.15
CA GLY A 37 -9.00 -0.97 -22.47
C GLY A 37 -8.82 -0.24 -21.13
N ILE A 38 -7.85 -0.67 -20.30
CA ILE A 38 -7.49 0.02 -19.05
C ILE A 38 -7.01 1.44 -19.35
N GLY A 39 -6.14 1.61 -20.35
CA GLY A 39 -5.64 2.92 -20.77
C GLY A 39 -6.76 3.87 -21.20
N ALA A 40 -7.74 3.38 -21.97
CA ALA A 40 -8.90 4.17 -22.39
C ALA A 40 -9.72 4.65 -21.19
N ILE A 41 -9.92 3.79 -20.18
CA ILE A 41 -10.59 4.17 -18.94
C ILE A 41 -9.80 5.27 -18.22
N PHE A 42 -8.48 5.14 -18.08
CA PHE A 42 -7.67 6.18 -17.45
C PHE A 42 -7.68 7.50 -18.24
N VAL A 43 -7.73 7.45 -19.58
CA VAL A 43 -7.89 8.66 -20.41
C VAL A 43 -9.23 9.35 -20.12
N TYR A 44 -10.30 8.57 -19.94
CA TYR A 44 -11.61 9.11 -19.56
C TYR A 44 -11.55 9.77 -18.17
N LEU A 45 -11.06 9.04 -17.16
CA LEU A 45 -10.95 9.53 -15.78
C LEU A 45 -10.03 10.77 -15.67
N ALA A 46 -8.94 10.81 -16.42
CA ALA A 46 -8.01 11.94 -16.38
C ALA A 46 -8.55 13.20 -17.07
N ARG A 47 -9.54 13.07 -17.93
CA ARG A 47 -10.19 14.21 -18.62
C ARG A 47 -11.41 14.75 -17.90
N GLU A 48 -11.93 14.02 -16.91
CA GLU A 48 -13.07 14.48 -16.12
C GLU A 48 -12.59 15.53 -15.09
N PRO A 49 -12.99 16.82 -15.22
CA PRO A 49 -12.44 17.88 -14.39
C PRO A 49 -13.01 17.91 -12.97
N GLN A 50 -14.11 17.19 -12.72
CA GLN A 50 -14.86 17.23 -11.45
C GLN A 50 -15.13 15.79 -10.96
N LEU A 51 -14.10 14.96 -10.88
CA LEU A 51 -14.25 13.56 -10.40
C LEU A 51 -14.84 13.47 -8.99
N ASP A 52 -14.61 14.46 -8.15
CA ASP A 52 -15.19 14.60 -6.81
C ASP A 52 -16.72 14.74 -6.83
N SER A 53 -17.28 15.31 -7.88
CA SER A 53 -18.72 15.41 -8.13
C SER A 53 -19.30 14.17 -8.84
N HIS A 54 -18.44 13.35 -9.47
CA HIS A 54 -18.81 12.16 -10.26
C HIS A 54 -18.28 10.85 -9.64
N VAL A 55 -18.26 10.77 -8.30
CA VAL A 55 -17.73 9.59 -7.57
C VAL A 55 -18.36 8.26 -8.00
N PRO A 56 -19.68 8.12 -8.22
CA PRO A 56 -20.26 6.88 -8.69
C PRO A 56 -19.70 6.43 -10.05
N GLU A 57 -19.48 7.37 -10.98
CA GLU A 57 -18.88 7.09 -12.28
C GLU A 57 -17.42 6.68 -12.14
N PHE A 58 -16.66 7.39 -11.31
CA PHE A 58 -15.29 7.04 -10.97
C PHE A 58 -15.20 5.60 -10.45
N ILE A 59 -16.07 5.22 -9.50
CA ILE A 59 -16.14 3.86 -8.95
C ILE A 59 -16.46 2.85 -10.07
N ALA A 60 -17.48 3.12 -10.89
CA ALA A 60 -17.89 2.22 -11.96
C ALA A 60 -16.77 1.97 -12.98
N PHE A 61 -16.10 3.02 -13.45
CA PHE A 61 -14.98 2.91 -14.39
C PHE A 61 -13.75 2.26 -13.75
N SER A 62 -13.45 2.55 -12.49
CA SER A 62 -12.36 1.91 -11.76
C SER A 62 -12.62 0.41 -11.56
N LEU A 63 -13.85 -0.01 -11.27
CA LEU A 63 -14.24 -1.42 -11.22
C LEU A 63 -14.12 -2.08 -12.61
N ALA A 64 -14.52 -1.40 -13.68
CA ALA A 64 -14.35 -1.90 -15.04
C ALA A 64 -12.86 -2.10 -15.39
N ALA A 65 -12.00 -1.14 -15.05
CA ALA A 65 -10.54 -1.30 -15.17
C ALA A 65 -10.04 -2.48 -14.31
N GLY A 66 -10.60 -2.66 -13.12
CA GLY A 66 -10.32 -3.79 -12.23
C GLY A 66 -10.68 -5.14 -12.84
N VAL A 67 -11.80 -5.26 -13.53
CA VAL A 67 -12.18 -6.49 -14.25
C VAL A 67 -11.17 -6.80 -15.35
N LEU A 68 -10.80 -5.82 -16.18
CA LEU A 68 -9.78 -5.98 -17.22
C LEU A 68 -8.42 -6.34 -16.64
N TYR A 69 -8.03 -5.73 -15.52
CA TYR A 69 -6.82 -6.06 -14.79
C TYR A 69 -6.82 -7.50 -14.27
N LEU A 70 -7.90 -7.97 -13.63
CA LEU A 70 -8.00 -9.35 -13.16
C LEU A 70 -7.94 -10.35 -14.31
N ALA A 71 -8.54 -10.02 -15.46
CA ALA A 71 -8.41 -10.82 -16.69
C ALA A 71 -6.96 -10.87 -17.17
N ALA A 72 -6.21 -9.76 -17.11
CA ALA A 72 -4.80 -9.70 -17.49
C ALA A 72 -3.92 -10.52 -16.51
N VAL A 73 -4.17 -10.43 -15.20
CA VAL A 73 -3.50 -11.27 -14.19
C VAL A 73 -3.78 -12.75 -14.46
N TYR A 74 -5.04 -13.12 -14.69
CA TYR A 74 -5.41 -14.50 -15.03
C TYR A 74 -4.69 -15.00 -16.30
N LEU A 75 -4.60 -14.15 -17.32
CA LEU A 75 -3.92 -14.47 -18.57
C LEU A 75 -2.42 -14.74 -18.32
N VAL A 76 -1.73 -13.91 -17.54
CA VAL A 76 -0.32 -14.09 -17.18
C VAL A 76 -0.11 -15.39 -16.39
N GLU A 77 -0.94 -15.65 -15.38
CA GLU A 77 -0.79 -16.84 -14.52
C GLU A 77 -1.12 -18.14 -15.27
N ARG A 78 -2.12 -18.12 -16.16
CA ARG A 78 -2.63 -19.33 -16.86
C ARG A 78 -1.81 -19.70 -18.07
N PHE A 79 -1.38 -18.70 -18.87
CA PHE A 79 -0.81 -18.92 -20.20
C PHE A 79 0.68 -18.59 -20.30
N ARG A 80 1.29 -17.92 -19.29
CA ARG A 80 2.71 -17.55 -19.30
C ARG A 80 3.13 -16.93 -20.64
N PRO A 81 2.72 -15.70 -20.96
CA PRO A 81 2.98 -15.05 -22.24
C PRO A 81 4.49 -15.01 -22.54
N PRO A 82 4.87 -14.91 -23.82
CA PRO A 82 6.28 -14.91 -24.23
C PRO A 82 7.04 -13.74 -23.61
N GLY A 83 8.37 -13.89 -23.40
CA GLY A 83 9.19 -12.92 -22.66
C GLY A 83 9.12 -11.48 -23.20
N TRP A 84 8.94 -11.31 -24.53
CA TRP A 84 8.78 -9.99 -25.13
C TRP A 84 7.49 -9.26 -24.72
N SER A 85 6.47 -9.98 -24.22
CA SER A 85 5.26 -9.37 -23.68
C SER A 85 5.51 -8.49 -22.44
N LEU A 86 6.68 -8.65 -21.81
CA LEU A 86 7.10 -7.76 -20.74
C LEU A 86 7.15 -6.29 -21.21
N VAL A 87 7.49 -6.04 -22.46
CA VAL A 87 7.48 -4.68 -23.03
C VAL A 87 6.06 -4.10 -23.00
N ILE A 88 5.02 -4.90 -23.31
CA ILE A 88 3.62 -4.47 -23.23
C ILE A 88 3.26 -4.12 -21.78
N VAL A 89 3.67 -4.97 -20.82
CA VAL A 89 3.42 -4.76 -19.38
C VAL A 89 4.06 -3.46 -18.91
N LEU A 90 5.33 -3.23 -19.27
CA LEU A 90 6.07 -2.02 -18.86
C LEU A 90 5.55 -0.77 -19.57
N ALA A 91 5.20 -0.86 -20.85
CA ALA A 91 4.59 0.24 -21.57
C ALA A 91 3.23 0.64 -20.95
N GLY A 92 2.41 -0.34 -20.57
CA GLY A 92 1.17 -0.10 -19.82
C GLY A 92 1.44 0.53 -18.46
N ALA A 93 2.42 0.00 -17.71
CA ALA A 93 2.81 0.54 -16.40
C ALA A 93 3.15 2.04 -16.46
N VAL A 94 3.99 2.43 -17.40
CA VAL A 94 4.38 3.83 -17.61
C VAL A 94 3.21 4.64 -18.21
N GLY A 95 2.54 4.10 -19.23
CA GLY A 95 1.47 4.78 -19.95
C GLY A 95 0.29 5.15 -19.05
N PHE A 96 -0.19 4.24 -18.19
CA PHE A 96 -1.31 4.54 -17.29
C PHE A 96 -0.97 5.67 -16.33
N ARG A 97 0.26 5.71 -15.82
CA ARG A 97 0.72 6.76 -14.91
C ARG A 97 0.88 8.10 -15.61
N LEU A 98 1.45 8.11 -16.81
CA LEU A 98 1.57 9.35 -17.60
C LEU A 98 0.21 9.92 -17.99
N ILE A 99 -0.80 9.07 -18.22
CA ILE A 99 -2.18 9.49 -18.47
C ILE A 99 -2.81 10.10 -17.21
N ALA A 100 -2.63 9.45 -16.03
CA ALA A 100 -3.26 9.88 -14.79
C ALA A 100 -2.56 11.08 -14.12
N LEU A 101 -1.25 11.22 -14.31
CA LEU A 101 -0.42 12.20 -13.62
C LEU A 101 -0.84 13.67 -13.82
N PRO A 102 -1.26 14.15 -15.01
CA PRO A 102 -1.65 15.54 -15.21
C PRO A 102 -3.00 15.93 -14.60
N ALA A 103 -3.87 14.94 -14.29
CA ALA A 103 -5.20 15.23 -13.75
C ALA A 103 -5.12 15.88 -12.35
N ALA A 104 -6.10 16.70 -12.01
CA ALA A 104 -6.26 17.19 -10.65
C ALA A 104 -6.44 16.02 -9.68
N PRO A 105 -5.86 16.04 -8.46
CA PRO A 105 -6.04 14.97 -7.50
C PRO A 105 -7.49 14.97 -6.97
N PRO A 106 -8.28 13.96 -7.33
CA PRO A 106 -9.66 13.86 -6.85
C PRO A 106 -9.72 13.11 -5.52
N LEU A 107 -10.84 13.20 -4.83
CA LEU A 107 -11.28 12.26 -3.80
C LEU A 107 -10.45 12.21 -2.51
N SER A 108 -9.37 12.99 -2.38
CA SER A 108 -8.55 13.08 -1.17
C SER A 108 -7.89 14.44 -1.06
N GLU A 109 -7.87 14.99 0.15
CA GLU A 109 -7.19 16.25 0.48
C GLU A 109 -5.72 16.02 0.87
N ASP A 110 -5.25 14.77 0.93
CA ASP A 110 -3.95 14.41 1.52
C ASP A 110 -2.77 15.14 0.87
N VAL A 111 -2.74 15.24 -0.46
CA VAL A 111 -1.65 15.91 -1.17
C VAL A 111 -1.55 17.41 -0.84
N TYR A 112 -2.67 18.06 -0.55
CA TYR A 112 -2.70 19.44 -0.09
C TYR A 112 -2.22 19.54 1.35
N ARG A 113 -2.49 18.50 2.16
CA ARG A 113 -1.96 18.40 3.52
C ARG A 113 -0.44 18.25 3.50
N TYR A 114 0.14 17.41 2.64
CA TYR A 114 1.60 17.31 2.46
C TYR A 114 2.21 18.66 2.03
N GLN A 115 1.54 19.38 1.14
CA GLN A 115 2.00 20.70 0.70
C GLN A 115 2.01 21.70 1.87
N TRP A 116 0.98 21.68 2.71
CA TRP A 116 0.90 22.56 3.87
C TRP A 116 2.02 22.24 4.88
N GLU A 117 2.23 20.99 5.21
CA GLU A 117 3.27 20.54 6.14
C GLU A 117 4.66 20.87 5.61
N GLY A 118 4.93 20.60 4.33
CA GLY A 118 6.19 21.00 3.71
C GLY A 118 6.41 22.51 3.68
N ARG A 119 5.36 23.33 3.55
CA ARG A 119 5.44 24.79 3.69
C ARG A 119 5.74 25.22 5.12
N ALA A 120 5.11 24.57 6.11
CA ALA A 120 5.37 24.82 7.52
C ALA A 120 6.83 24.52 7.88
N GLU A 121 7.37 23.38 7.44
CA GLU A 121 8.79 23.04 7.66
C GLU A 121 9.74 24.03 6.99
N ARG A 122 9.50 24.44 5.75
CA ARG A 122 10.29 25.47 5.08
C ARG A 122 10.23 26.85 5.77
N ALA A 123 9.13 27.11 6.50
CA ALA A 123 9.00 28.25 7.39
C ALA A 123 9.64 28.02 8.78
N MET A 124 10.44 26.96 8.94
CA MET A 124 11.11 26.57 10.20
C MET A 124 10.15 26.25 11.34
N LEU A 125 8.91 25.87 11.03
CA LEU A 125 7.93 25.40 12.00
C LEU A 125 8.03 23.86 12.13
N ASN A 126 7.86 23.38 13.35
CA ASN A 126 7.84 21.94 13.59
C ASN A 126 6.42 21.40 13.38
N PRO A 127 6.17 20.55 12.35
CA PRO A 127 4.83 20.08 11.98
C PRO A 127 4.15 19.26 13.09
N TYR A 128 4.91 18.69 14.03
CA TYR A 128 4.38 18.00 15.20
C TYR A 128 3.82 18.92 16.29
N THR A 129 3.98 20.24 16.12
CA THR A 129 3.54 21.24 17.13
C THR A 129 2.52 22.25 16.60
N VAL A 130 2.29 22.26 15.29
CA VAL A 130 1.36 23.16 14.60
C VAL A 130 0.38 22.37 13.74
N SER A 131 -0.74 23.00 13.40
CA SER A 131 -1.78 22.43 12.53
C SER A 131 -2.26 23.48 11.55
N PRO A 132 -2.96 23.12 10.46
CA PRO A 132 -3.51 24.10 9.52
C PRO A 132 -4.38 25.19 10.16
N HIS A 133 -5.10 24.86 11.21
CA HIS A 133 -5.93 25.84 11.97
C HIS A 133 -5.17 26.59 13.08
N SER A 134 -3.85 26.42 13.21
CA SER A 134 -3.08 27.20 14.17
C SER A 134 -3.13 28.69 13.86
N PRO A 135 -3.30 29.56 14.89
CA PRO A 135 -3.37 31.01 14.69
C PRO A 135 -2.17 31.56 13.91
N GLY A 136 -2.44 32.42 12.94
CA GLY A 136 -1.39 33.06 12.13
C GLY A 136 -0.83 32.22 10.99
N LEU A 137 -1.25 30.96 10.82
CA LEU A 137 -0.72 30.04 9.78
C LEU A 137 -1.64 29.88 8.55
N ALA A 138 -2.78 30.59 8.50
CA ALA A 138 -3.71 30.51 7.38
C ALA A 138 -3.05 30.81 6.01
N GLY A 139 -2.04 31.67 5.96
CA GLY A 139 -1.30 32.00 4.74
C GLY A 139 -0.41 30.86 4.19
N LEU A 140 -0.21 29.78 4.93
CA LEU A 140 0.50 28.60 4.45
C LEU A 140 -0.42 27.65 3.67
N GLY A 141 -1.75 27.79 3.81
CA GLY A 141 -2.72 26.96 3.10
C GLY A 141 -2.86 27.32 1.62
N ASP A 142 -3.59 26.49 0.90
CA ASP A 142 -4.06 26.79 -0.43
C ASP A 142 -5.52 27.28 -0.31
N PRO A 143 -5.83 28.54 -0.71
CA PRO A 143 -7.19 29.07 -0.59
C PRO A 143 -8.21 28.33 -1.45
N GLU A 144 -7.79 27.74 -2.58
CA GLU A 144 -8.66 27.02 -3.51
C GLU A 144 -8.93 25.59 -3.01
N HIS A 145 -8.00 25.03 -2.19
CA HIS A 145 -8.08 23.67 -1.67
C HIS A 145 -7.88 23.67 -0.14
N PRO A 146 -8.87 24.15 0.62
CA PRO A 146 -8.77 24.22 2.08
C PRO A 146 -8.75 22.81 2.67
N ILE A 147 -7.81 22.56 3.59
CA ILE A 147 -7.75 21.33 4.35
C ILE A 147 -8.89 21.34 5.36
N ARG A 148 -9.81 20.40 5.26
CA ARG A 148 -10.96 20.25 6.16
C ARG A 148 -10.73 19.11 7.15
N THR A 149 -10.24 17.99 6.63
CA THR A 149 -10.02 16.77 7.37
C THR A 149 -8.76 16.88 8.23
N GLY A 150 -8.89 16.73 9.56
CA GLY A 150 -7.76 16.83 10.48
C GLY A 150 -7.10 18.22 10.56
N ALA A 151 -7.78 19.28 10.14
CA ALA A 151 -7.22 20.63 10.09
C ALA A 151 -6.76 21.18 11.45
N SER A 152 -7.33 20.72 12.55
CA SER A 152 -6.93 21.10 13.91
C SER A 152 -5.89 20.17 14.54
N THR A 153 -5.47 19.11 13.81
CA THR A 153 -4.56 18.10 14.30
C THR A 153 -3.16 18.34 13.75
N PRO A 154 -2.09 18.32 14.56
CA PRO A 154 -0.71 18.29 14.08
C PRO A 154 -0.46 17.08 13.18
N THR A 155 0.69 17.05 12.51
CA THR A 155 1.00 15.93 11.61
C THR A 155 0.88 14.57 12.27
N ILE A 156 0.37 13.61 11.49
CA ILE A 156 0.31 12.18 11.82
C ILE A 156 1.43 11.38 11.13
N TYR A 157 2.14 12.03 10.19
CA TYR A 157 3.12 11.35 9.33
C TYR A 157 4.45 11.18 10.06
N PRO A 158 5.15 10.05 9.83
CA PRO A 158 6.48 9.84 10.36
C PRO A 158 7.54 10.74 9.70
N PRO A 159 8.71 10.92 10.35
CA PRO A 159 9.70 11.93 9.98
C PRO A 159 10.24 11.88 8.54
N LEU A 160 10.38 10.69 7.94
CA LEU A 160 10.90 10.63 6.57
C LEU A 160 9.89 11.21 5.57
N SER A 161 8.59 11.02 5.82
CA SER A 161 7.56 11.65 5.01
C SER A 161 7.58 13.16 5.15
N GLU A 162 7.70 13.68 6.37
CA GLU A 162 7.82 15.12 6.62
C GLU A 162 9.03 15.72 5.89
N LEU A 163 10.22 15.12 6.04
CA LEU A 163 11.42 15.56 5.32
C LEU A 163 11.23 15.55 3.81
N VAL A 164 10.53 14.56 3.26
CA VAL A 164 10.20 14.50 1.83
C VAL A 164 9.20 15.61 1.46
N PHE A 165 8.23 15.90 2.31
CA PHE A 165 7.28 16.99 2.07
C PHE A 165 7.97 18.37 2.05
N SER A 166 8.99 18.57 2.88
CA SER A 166 9.74 19.85 2.86
C SER A 166 10.52 20.09 1.58
N TRP A 167 10.90 19.05 0.82
CA TRP A 167 11.66 19.17 -0.42
C TRP A 167 10.80 19.48 -1.64
N VAL A 168 9.50 19.26 -1.57
CA VAL A 168 8.57 19.44 -2.69
C VAL A 168 7.69 20.65 -2.44
N ALA A 169 7.48 21.49 -3.48
CA ALA A 169 6.75 22.74 -3.32
C ALA A 169 5.32 22.70 -3.89
N THR A 170 5.07 21.85 -4.88
CA THR A 170 3.83 21.86 -5.66
C THR A 170 3.11 20.51 -5.65
N VAL A 171 1.79 20.55 -5.79
CA VAL A 171 0.97 19.33 -5.91
C VAL A 171 1.45 18.43 -7.05
N SER A 172 1.74 19.01 -8.23
CA SER A 172 2.29 18.24 -9.35
C SER A 172 3.67 17.64 -9.05
N GLY A 173 4.48 18.34 -8.25
CA GLY A 173 5.76 17.83 -7.75
C GLY A 173 5.60 16.59 -6.86
N TYR A 174 4.66 16.62 -5.90
CA TYR A 174 4.35 15.45 -5.06
C TYR A 174 3.86 14.27 -5.90
N LYS A 175 2.89 14.51 -6.80
CA LYS A 175 2.39 13.47 -7.70
C LYS A 175 3.51 12.87 -8.55
N SER A 176 4.39 13.70 -9.11
CA SER A 176 5.53 13.24 -9.90
C SER A 176 6.52 12.41 -9.08
N LEU A 177 6.86 12.88 -7.88
CA LEU A 177 7.77 12.15 -6.98
C LEU A 177 7.19 10.78 -6.58
N PHE A 178 5.93 10.75 -6.13
CA PHE A 178 5.32 9.51 -5.67
C PHE A 178 5.04 8.53 -6.82
N THR A 179 4.75 9.04 -8.03
CA THR A 179 4.71 8.23 -9.25
C THR A 179 6.09 7.67 -9.62
N LEU A 180 7.15 8.45 -9.48
CA LEU A 180 8.52 7.95 -9.71
C LEU A 180 8.89 6.83 -8.73
N LEU A 181 8.60 7.00 -7.42
CA LEU A 181 8.83 5.97 -6.41
C LEU A 181 8.04 4.70 -6.67
N ASP A 182 6.81 4.83 -7.15
CA ASP A 182 5.97 3.72 -7.59
C ASP A 182 6.56 2.99 -8.82
N LEU A 183 7.04 3.72 -9.83
CA LEU A 183 7.75 3.11 -10.97
C LEU A 183 9.09 2.46 -10.56
N LEU A 184 9.82 3.04 -9.60
CA LEU A 184 10.98 2.40 -9.00
C LEU A 184 10.60 1.11 -8.27
N SER A 185 9.42 1.05 -7.64
CA SER A 185 8.89 -0.18 -7.05
C SER A 185 8.68 -1.28 -8.11
N VAL A 186 8.22 -0.92 -9.31
CA VAL A 186 8.14 -1.87 -10.45
C VAL A 186 9.52 -2.44 -10.79
N LEU A 187 10.57 -1.60 -10.82
CA LEU A 187 11.93 -2.06 -11.09
C LEU A 187 12.46 -2.98 -9.97
N VAL A 188 12.23 -2.63 -8.70
CA VAL A 188 12.64 -3.48 -7.57
C VAL A 188 11.89 -4.81 -7.61
N LEU A 189 10.61 -4.82 -7.98
CA LEU A 189 9.83 -6.05 -8.15
C LEU A 189 10.38 -6.93 -9.27
N LEU A 190 10.81 -6.36 -10.40
CA LEU A 190 11.48 -7.13 -11.47
C LEU A 190 12.76 -7.80 -10.96
N LEU A 191 13.60 -7.07 -10.20
CA LEU A 191 14.81 -7.63 -9.59
C LEU A 191 14.47 -8.76 -8.60
N LEU A 192 13.46 -8.57 -7.76
CA LEU A 192 13.00 -9.57 -6.80
C LEU A 192 12.44 -10.82 -7.50
N LEU A 193 11.66 -10.65 -8.56
CA LEU A 193 11.13 -11.76 -9.37
C LEU A 193 12.26 -12.55 -10.03
N ASP A 194 13.25 -11.86 -10.60
CA ASP A 194 14.41 -12.49 -11.24
C ASP A 194 15.22 -13.30 -10.23
N VAL A 195 15.63 -12.70 -9.12
CA VAL A 195 16.36 -13.38 -8.03
C VAL A 195 15.59 -14.59 -7.49
N ARG A 196 14.25 -14.53 -7.49
CA ARG A 196 13.37 -15.64 -7.06
C ARG A 196 13.09 -16.66 -8.15
N GLY A 197 13.63 -16.47 -9.36
CA GLY A 197 13.35 -17.35 -10.51
C GLY A 197 11.87 -17.38 -10.92
N GLN A 198 11.14 -16.29 -10.65
CA GLN A 198 9.73 -16.15 -11.00
C GLN A 198 9.57 -15.47 -12.37
N PRO A 199 8.50 -15.74 -13.12
CA PRO A 199 8.24 -15.05 -14.39
C PRO A 199 8.16 -13.53 -14.19
N LEU A 200 8.96 -12.76 -14.95
CA LEU A 200 8.99 -11.30 -14.86
C LEU A 200 7.62 -10.67 -15.22
N SER A 201 6.84 -11.34 -16.08
CA SER A 201 5.48 -10.89 -16.44
C SER A 201 4.54 -10.77 -15.24
N ARG A 202 4.83 -11.44 -14.11
CA ARG A 202 4.05 -11.31 -12.86
C ARG A 202 4.11 -9.90 -12.26
N VAL A 203 5.07 -9.07 -12.65
CA VAL A 203 5.10 -7.66 -12.25
C VAL A 203 3.82 -6.92 -12.66
N LEU A 204 3.08 -7.41 -13.69
CA LEU A 204 1.77 -6.91 -14.09
C LEU A 204 0.81 -6.80 -12.91
N THR A 205 0.86 -7.74 -11.97
CA THR A 205 -0.02 -7.78 -10.79
C THR A 205 0.06 -6.48 -9.96
N TYR A 206 1.23 -5.88 -9.86
CA TYR A 206 1.40 -4.56 -9.25
C TYR A 206 1.26 -3.44 -10.29
N ALA A 207 1.96 -3.57 -11.39
CA ALA A 207 2.16 -2.50 -12.37
C ALA A 207 0.87 -2.02 -13.04
N TRP A 208 -0.12 -2.92 -13.22
CA TRP A 208 -1.41 -2.63 -13.86
C TRP A 208 -2.58 -2.55 -12.87
N ASN A 209 -2.34 -2.72 -11.58
CA ASN A 209 -3.40 -2.61 -10.58
C ASN A 209 -3.99 -1.19 -10.59
N PRO A 210 -5.32 -1.04 -10.86
CA PRO A 210 -5.93 0.29 -10.97
C PRO A 210 -5.84 1.09 -9.68
N GLY A 211 -5.97 0.42 -8.51
CA GLY A 211 -5.83 1.07 -7.21
C GLY A 211 -4.45 1.67 -6.99
N VAL A 212 -3.38 1.02 -7.48
CA VAL A 212 -2.00 1.54 -7.43
C VAL A 212 -1.86 2.80 -8.29
N VAL A 213 -2.36 2.78 -9.54
CA VAL A 213 -2.29 3.93 -10.45
C VAL A 213 -3.10 5.11 -9.91
N VAL A 214 -4.32 4.84 -9.43
CA VAL A 214 -5.18 5.86 -8.80
C VAL A 214 -4.49 6.46 -7.58
N SER A 215 -3.96 5.64 -6.67
CA SER A 215 -3.36 6.12 -5.44
C SER A 215 -2.15 7.02 -5.68
N PHE A 216 -1.24 6.63 -6.56
CA PHE A 216 0.05 7.33 -6.68
C PHE A 216 0.07 8.35 -7.80
N ALA A 217 -0.42 8.02 -8.99
CA ALA A 217 -0.38 8.94 -10.12
C ALA A 217 -1.57 9.90 -10.18
N LEU A 218 -2.79 9.44 -9.85
CA LEU A 218 -3.97 10.28 -9.89
C LEU A 218 -4.11 11.13 -8.61
N CYS A 219 -4.06 10.51 -7.42
CA CYS A 219 -4.29 11.19 -6.13
C CYS A 219 -3.01 11.71 -5.47
N GLY A 220 -1.83 11.15 -5.77
CA GLY A 220 -0.56 11.61 -5.22
C GLY A 220 -0.33 11.19 -3.77
N HIS A 221 -0.80 10.01 -3.35
CA HIS A 221 -0.51 9.49 -2.01
C HIS A 221 0.95 9.10 -1.84
N HIS A 222 1.54 9.45 -0.68
CA HIS A 222 2.96 9.23 -0.38
C HIS A 222 3.30 7.78 -0.02
N ASP A 223 2.32 6.89 0.06
CA ASP A 223 2.50 5.48 0.44
C ASP A 223 3.48 4.72 -0.47
N SER A 224 3.69 5.18 -1.71
CA SER A 224 4.72 4.65 -2.62
C SER A 224 6.14 4.73 -2.04
N LEU A 225 6.42 5.71 -1.16
CA LEU A 225 7.72 5.82 -0.47
C LEU A 225 7.92 4.64 0.50
N ALA A 226 6.90 4.30 1.27
CA ALA A 226 6.95 3.17 2.19
C ALA A 226 6.97 1.83 1.44
N VAL A 227 6.18 1.69 0.37
CA VAL A 227 6.16 0.49 -0.49
C VAL A 227 7.54 0.26 -1.10
N MET A 228 8.13 1.26 -1.74
CA MET A 228 9.45 1.17 -2.39
C MET A 228 10.53 0.80 -1.37
N THR A 229 10.61 1.50 -0.24
CA THR A 229 11.63 1.23 0.78
C THR A 229 11.46 -0.15 1.42
N LEU A 230 10.22 -0.62 1.62
CA LEU A 230 9.95 -1.98 2.09
C LEU A 230 10.36 -3.06 1.07
N LEU A 231 10.12 -2.83 -0.22
CA LEU A 231 10.59 -3.74 -1.28
C LEU A 231 12.12 -3.79 -1.33
N VAL A 232 12.80 -2.67 -1.18
CA VAL A 232 14.27 -2.61 -1.07
C VAL A 232 14.77 -3.36 0.18
N ALA A 233 14.06 -3.25 1.33
CA ALA A 233 14.39 -4.05 2.52
C ALA A 233 14.30 -5.56 2.22
N ASN A 234 13.27 -6.01 1.50
CA ASN A 234 13.13 -7.39 1.06
C ASN A 234 14.24 -7.80 0.07
N LEU A 235 14.63 -6.92 -0.86
CA LEU A 235 15.71 -7.20 -1.79
C LEU A 235 17.05 -7.39 -1.04
N PHE A 236 17.35 -6.57 -0.05
CA PHE A 236 18.57 -6.68 0.73
C PHE A 236 18.61 -7.93 1.62
N ILE A 237 17.50 -8.35 2.22
CA ILE A 237 17.49 -9.56 3.04
C ILE A 237 17.71 -10.80 2.16
N ILE A 238 17.09 -10.85 0.98
CA ILE A 238 17.28 -11.93 0.00
C ILE A 238 18.71 -11.92 -0.56
N GLY A 239 19.27 -10.74 -0.78
CA GLY A 239 20.65 -10.55 -1.24
C GLY A 239 21.73 -10.74 -0.16
N GLY A 240 21.38 -11.24 1.04
CA GLY A 240 22.31 -11.51 2.13
C GLY A 240 22.94 -10.28 2.78
N ARG A 241 22.29 -9.11 2.72
CA ARG A 241 22.73 -7.84 3.31
C ARG A 241 21.83 -7.42 4.48
N PRO A 242 21.91 -8.13 5.63
CA PRO A 242 20.91 -7.97 6.71
C PRO A 242 20.89 -6.58 7.35
N ALA A 243 22.04 -5.92 7.51
CA ALA A 243 22.06 -4.58 8.09
C ALA A 243 21.37 -3.54 7.21
N MET A 244 21.59 -3.60 5.88
CA MET A 244 20.91 -2.75 4.90
C MET A 244 19.40 -3.04 4.90
N SER A 245 19.02 -4.32 4.96
CA SER A 245 17.60 -4.71 5.03
C SER A 245 16.89 -4.07 6.22
N ILE A 246 17.48 -4.14 7.42
CA ILE A 246 16.92 -3.56 8.64
C ILE A 246 16.92 -2.02 8.58
N ALA A 247 17.95 -1.40 7.99
CA ALA A 247 17.97 0.04 7.79
C ALA A 247 16.85 0.51 6.85
N PHE A 248 16.62 -0.20 5.73
CA PHE A 248 15.53 0.13 4.82
C PHE A 248 14.15 -0.18 5.40
N LEU A 249 14.02 -1.20 6.26
CA LEU A 249 12.79 -1.44 7.01
C LEU A 249 12.49 -0.29 7.99
N ALA A 250 13.53 0.26 8.62
CA ALA A 250 13.38 1.44 9.48
C ALA A 250 12.98 2.67 8.64
N LEU A 251 13.57 2.91 7.48
CA LEU A 251 13.17 3.98 6.56
C LEU A 251 11.73 3.80 6.08
N ALA A 252 11.30 2.57 5.77
CA ALA A 252 9.92 2.28 5.45
C ALA A 252 8.97 2.64 6.63
N SER A 253 9.38 2.32 7.86
CA SER A 253 8.64 2.65 9.08
C SER A 253 8.61 4.16 9.37
N LEU A 254 9.67 4.88 8.99
CA LEU A 254 9.74 6.34 9.05
C LEU A 254 8.97 7.05 7.92
N SER A 255 8.55 6.31 6.90
CA SER A 255 7.65 6.83 5.86
C SER A 255 6.18 6.62 6.23
N LYS A 256 5.86 5.45 6.75
CA LYS A 256 4.55 5.04 7.24
C LYS A 256 4.74 3.99 8.35
N LEU A 257 3.94 3.97 9.38
CA LEU A 257 4.20 3.12 10.56
C LEU A 257 4.01 1.62 10.33
N TYR A 258 3.21 1.23 9.33
CA TYR A 258 2.82 -0.16 9.11
C TYR A 258 3.99 -1.15 8.88
N PRO A 259 5.12 -0.77 8.25
CA PRO A 259 6.24 -1.69 8.07
C PRO A 259 6.91 -2.14 9.37
N ALA A 260 6.77 -1.37 10.44
CA ALA A 260 7.33 -1.72 11.75
C ALA A 260 6.81 -3.06 12.29
N TRP A 261 5.58 -3.47 11.93
CA TRP A 261 5.02 -4.77 12.29
C TRP A 261 5.81 -5.96 11.72
N LEU A 262 6.62 -5.73 10.69
CA LEU A 262 7.47 -6.74 10.06
C LEU A 262 8.81 -6.92 10.78
N LEU A 263 9.21 -6.00 11.67
CA LEU A 263 10.50 -6.03 12.34
C LEU A 263 10.79 -7.38 13.05
N PRO A 264 9.86 -8.00 13.80
CA PRO A 264 10.13 -9.30 14.43
C PRO A 264 10.42 -10.41 13.42
N VAL A 265 9.77 -10.38 12.26
CA VAL A 265 10.01 -11.35 11.17
C VAL A 265 11.41 -11.13 10.59
N PHE A 266 11.77 -9.90 10.25
CA PHE A 266 13.06 -9.57 9.67
C PHE A 266 14.21 -9.89 10.62
N LEU A 267 14.07 -9.60 11.93
CA LEU A 267 15.05 -9.96 12.96
C LEU A 267 15.19 -11.49 13.10
N ARG A 268 14.12 -12.25 12.89
CA ARG A 268 14.17 -13.72 12.89
C ARG A 268 15.02 -14.28 11.76
N TRP A 269 15.05 -13.62 10.62
CA TRP A 269 15.85 -14.00 9.44
C TRP A 269 17.24 -13.36 9.41
N THR A 270 17.52 -12.43 10.31
CA THR A 270 18.81 -11.76 10.44
C THR A 270 19.42 -12.04 11.81
N ARG A 271 19.68 -11.01 12.59
CA ARG A 271 20.23 -11.10 13.96
C ARG A 271 19.49 -10.11 14.86
N ALA A 272 19.16 -10.53 16.07
CA ALA A 272 18.50 -9.67 17.05
C ALA A 272 19.29 -8.38 17.36
N SER A 273 20.65 -8.44 17.30
CA SER A 273 21.50 -7.25 17.48
C SER A 273 21.26 -6.14 16.45
N LEU A 274 20.69 -6.45 15.29
CA LEU A 274 20.33 -5.44 14.29
C LEU A 274 19.10 -4.59 14.69
N LEU A 275 18.43 -4.92 15.79
CA LEU A 275 17.50 -4.00 16.44
C LEU A 275 18.15 -2.65 16.74
N ALA A 276 19.46 -2.64 17.06
CA ALA A 276 20.20 -1.39 17.25
C ALA A 276 20.29 -0.55 15.96
N VAL A 277 20.42 -1.19 14.79
CA VAL A 277 20.39 -0.47 13.50
C VAL A 277 19.03 0.14 13.25
N PHE A 278 17.95 -0.63 13.48
CA PHE A 278 16.59 -0.10 13.37
C PHE A 278 16.38 1.09 14.29
N GLY A 279 16.72 0.95 15.57
CA GLY A 279 16.59 2.01 16.58
C GLY A 279 17.41 3.26 16.22
N ALA A 280 18.66 3.07 15.78
CA ALA A 280 19.52 4.19 15.38
C ALA A 280 18.92 4.98 14.18
N VAL A 281 18.43 4.30 13.15
CA VAL A 281 17.81 4.95 11.98
C VAL A 281 16.54 5.69 12.40
N VAL A 282 15.71 5.08 13.26
CA VAL A 282 14.49 5.72 13.79
C VAL A 282 14.85 6.96 14.61
N LEU A 283 15.79 6.86 15.54
CA LEU A 283 16.21 8.01 16.37
C LEU A 283 16.78 9.14 15.51
N LEU A 284 17.62 8.83 14.53
CA LEU A 284 18.17 9.84 13.61
C LEU A 284 17.07 10.51 12.77
N GLY A 285 16.05 9.76 12.37
CA GLY A 285 14.91 10.31 11.63
C GLY A 285 14.09 11.31 12.47
N TYR A 286 13.88 11.05 13.77
CA TYR A 286 13.16 11.95 14.66
C TYR A 286 14.02 13.12 15.18
N LEU A 287 15.33 13.08 15.05
CA LEU A 287 16.23 14.10 15.58
C LEU A 287 15.92 15.53 15.10
N PRO A 288 15.62 15.80 13.81
CA PRO A 288 15.26 17.14 13.36
C PRO A 288 14.02 17.73 14.06
N PHE A 289 13.13 16.86 14.52
CA PHE A 289 11.85 17.22 15.14
C PHE A 289 11.87 17.13 16.67
N ALA A 290 13.03 16.91 17.29
CA ALA A 290 13.19 16.69 18.74
C ALA A 290 12.65 17.85 19.60
N SER A 291 12.58 19.07 19.07
CA SER A 291 12.00 20.24 19.74
C SER A 291 10.51 20.08 20.09
N ALA A 292 9.79 19.18 19.42
CA ALA A 292 8.40 18.87 19.75
C ALA A 292 8.25 18.07 21.06
N GLY A 293 9.31 17.38 21.52
CA GLY A 293 9.27 16.54 22.72
C GLY A 293 8.16 15.49 22.65
N ALA A 294 7.38 15.34 23.70
CA ALA A 294 6.27 14.37 23.74
C ALA A 294 5.13 14.67 22.75
N ARG A 295 5.06 15.88 22.19
CA ARG A 295 4.05 16.26 21.18
C ARG A 295 4.24 15.56 19.84
N ILE A 296 5.40 14.97 19.56
CA ILE A 296 5.64 14.15 18.36
C ILE A 296 4.53 13.12 18.12
N PHE A 297 3.92 12.59 19.18
CA PHE A 297 2.86 11.57 19.08
C PHE A 297 1.45 12.13 19.26
N SER A 298 1.25 13.45 19.40
CA SER A 298 -0.07 14.02 19.64
C SER A 298 -1.03 13.81 18.47
N GLY A 299 -0.61 14.17 17.25
CA GLY A 299 -1.43 13.97 16.05
C GLY A 299 -1.79 12.51 15.82
N LEU A 300 -0.83 11.60 15.96
CA LEU A 300 -1.08 10.16 15.84
C LEU A 300 -2.06 9.63 16.90
N ARG A 301 -1.99 10.14 18.13
CA ARG A 301 -2.91 9.78 19.21
C ARG A 301 -4.32 10.28 18.93
N ASP A 302 -4.45 11.49 18.41
CA ASP A 302 -5.75 12.08 18.04
C ASP A 302 -6.37 11.32 16.87
N PHE A 303 -5.56 10.97 15.87
CA PHE A 303 -5.98 10.13 14.76
C PHE A 303 -6.47 8.76 15.25
N ALA A 304 -5.71 8.05 16.06
CA ALA A 304 -6.06 6.74 16.58
C ALA A 304 -7.37 6.74 17.40
N ARG A 305 -7.71 7.86 18.06
CA ARG A 305 -8.91 7.96 18.92
C ARG A 305 -10.17 8.36 18.19
N GLY A 306 -10.05 9.00 17.03
CA GLY A 306 -11.18 9.67 16.38
C GLY A 306 -11.59 9.12 15.02
N TRP A 307 -10.78 8.24 14.44
CA TRP A 307 -11.00 7.80 13.06
C TRP A 307 -11.45 6.35 13.01
N GLU A 308 -12.59 6.13 12.37
CA GLU A 308 -13.11 4.83 11.95
C GLU A 308 -13.63 5.02 10.52
N SER A 309 -13.01 4.38 9.53
CA SER A 309 -13.40 4.50 8.13
C SER A 309 -13.05 3.25 7.34
N ASN A 310 -14.02 2.76 6.58
CA ASN A 310 -13.86 1.62 5.69
C ASN A 310 -13.30 0.37 6.40
N ASP A 311 -13.70 0.18 7.65
CA ASP A 311 -13.25 -0.90 8.53
C ASP A 311 -14.00 -2.21 8.24
N SER A 312 -13.35 -3.36 8.45
CA SER A 312 -13.92 -4.68 8.18
C SER A 312 -14.04 -5.54 9.44
N LEU A 313 -13.00 -6.32 9.79
CA LEU A 313 -13.01 -7.13 11.00
C LEU A 313 -13.05 -6.27 12.27
N PHE A 314 -12.47 -5.06 12.22
CA PHE A 314 -12.56 -4.10 13.33
C PHE A 314 -14.03 -3.76 13.62
N ARG A 315 -14.85 -3.49 12.60
CA ARG A 315 -16.29 -3.24 12.77
C ARG A 315 -17.01 -4.42 13.40
N LEU A 316 -16.68 -5.66 13.03
CA LEU A 316 -17.28 -6.83 13.66
C LEU A 316 -16.94 -6.91 15.16
N ILE A 317 -15.70 -6.55 15.53
CA ILE A 317 -15.28 -6.46 16.94
C ILE A 317 -16.07 -5.36 17.65
N ARG A 318 -16.28 -4.20 17.02
CA ARG A 318 -17.11 -3.11 17.55
C ARG A 318 -18.56 -3.55 17.76
N LEU A 319 -19.16 -4.22 16.78
CA LEU A 319 -20.53 -4.72 16.82
C LEU A 319 -20.76 -5.79 17.89
N ALA A 320 -19.71 -6.49 18.33
CA ALA A 320 -19.77 -7.42 19.45
C ALA A 320 -19.88 -6.72 20.83
N GLY A 321 -20.12 -5.40 20.87
CA GLY A 321 -20.35 -4.64 22.09
C GLY A 321 -19.10 -3.99 22.71
N ASN A 322 -17.97 -4.00 21.98
CA ASN A 322 -16.74 -3.38 22.47
C ASN A 322 -16.76 -1.86 22.27
N SER A 323 -16.18 -1.11 23.22
CA SER A 323 -15.82 0.28 23.00
C SER A 323 -14.71 0.38 21.93
N GLN A 324 -14.49 1.57 21.36
CA GLN A 324 -13.40 1.77 20.40
C GLN A 324 -12.05 1.32 20.96
N ALA A 325 -11.68 1.76 22.15
CA ALA A 325 -10.41 1.38 22.79
C ALA A 325 -10.28 -0.14 23.03
N GLN A 326 -11.39 -0.82 23.37
CA GLN A 326 -11.39 -2.28 23.50
C GLN A 326 -11.21 -2.96 22.15
N ALA A 327 -11.88 -2.49 21.11
CA ALA A 327 -11.73 -3.04 19.75
C ALA A 327 -10.31 -2.83 19.21
N GLU A 328 -9.70 -1.67 19.44
CA GLU A 328 -8.30 -1.41 19.11
C GLU A 328 -7.36 -2.37 19.84
N LEU A 329 -7.55 -2.58 21.15
CA LEU A 329 -6.75 -3.52 21.93
C LEU A 329 -6.88 -4.96 21.41
N VAL A 330 -8.11 -5.39 21.07
CA VAL A 330 -8.37 -6.71 20.49
C VAL A 330 -7.68 -6.83 19.13
N SER A 331 -7.83 -5.84 18.25
CA SER A 331 -7.20 -5.83 16.92
C SER A 331 -5.69 -5.88 16.99
N VAL A 332 -5.08 -5.06 17.84
CA VAL A 332 -3.61 -5.05 18.09
C VAL A 332 -3.15 -6.41 18.62
N THR A 333 -3.92 -7.01 19.56
CA THR A 333 -3.59 -8.32 20.13
C THR A 333 -3.66 -9.43 19.07
N LEU A 334 -4.69 -9.41 18.22
CA LEU A 334 -4.82 -10.37 17.12
C LEU A 334 -3.70 -10.21 16.10
N LEU A 335 -3.36 -8.98 15.74
CA LEU A 335 -2.25 -8.69 14.82
C LEU A 335 -0.91 -9.12 15.41
N ALA A 336 -0.66 -8.84 16.68
CA ALA A 336 0.56 -9.29 17.39
C ALA A 336 0.64 -10.82 17.41
N GLY A 337 -0.46 -11.50 17.70
CA GLY A 337 -0.57 -12.96 17.61
C GLY A 337 -0.26 -13.50 16.21
N TRP A 338 -0.74 -12.80 15.18
CA TRP A 338 -0.47 -13.12 13.78
C TRP A 338 1.01 -12.95 13.40
N VAL A 339 1.65 -11.87 13.86
CA VAL A 339 3.10 -11.65 13.70
C VAL A 339 3.90 -12.73 14.43
N VAL A 340 3.53 -13.08 15.68
CA VAL A 340 4.16 -14.18 16.43
C VAL A 340 4.02 -15.51 15.68
N TYR A 341 2.84 -15.77 15.11
CA TYR A 341 2.64 -16.96 14.26
C TYR A 341 3.58 -16.95 13.05
N ALA A 342 3.69 -15.84 12.32
CA ALA A 342 4.59 -15.69 11.19
C ALA A 342 6.07 -15.96 11.57
N VAL A 343 6.50 -15.43 12.73
CA VAL A 343 7.85 -15.67 13.28
C VAL A 343 8.06 -17.14 13.64
N LYS A 344 7.11 -17.76 14.36
CA LYS A 344 7.21 -19.17 14.76
C LYS A 344 7.20 -20.13 13.57
N LYS A 345 6.37 -19.84 12.56
CA LYS A 345 6.31 -20.60 11.30
C LYS A 345 7.45 -20.31 10.34
N ARG A 346 8.35 -19.39 10.70
CA ARG A 346 9.49 -18.97 9.86
C ARG A 346 9.02 -18.58 8.44
N LEU A 347 7.91 -17.83 8.35
CA LEU A 347 7.49 -17.34 7.05
C LEU A 347 8.62 -16.51 6.45
N GLU A 348 8.92 -16.72 5.18
CA GLU A 348 9.93 -15.91 4.50
C GLU A 348 9.47 -14.44 4.41
N PRO A 349 10.39 -13.47 4.33
CA PRO A 349 10.07 -12.05 4.41
C PRO A 349 8.99 -11.57 3.45
N LEU A 350 9.04 -11.96 2.15
CA LEU A 350 8.02 -11.58 1.15
C LEU A 350 6.63 -12.13 1.51
N ARG A 351 6.56 -13.41 1.95
CA ARG A 351 5.29 -14.03 2.33
C ARG A 351 4.75 -13.46 3.64
N ALA A 352 5.65 -13.16 4.59
CA ALA A 352 5.28 -12.51 5.84
C ALA A 352 4.78 -11.08 5.58
N SER A 353 5.41 -10.34 4.67
CA SER A 353 4.94 -9.01 4.27
C SER A 353 3.51 -9.07 3.74
N LEU A 354 3.20 -10.00 2.81
CA LEU A 354 1.82 -10.19 2.35
C LEU A 354 0.86 -10.49 3.51
N ALA A 355 1.21 -11.48 4.33
CA ALA A 355 0.32 -11.99 5.38
C ALA A 355 0.06 -10.96 6.49
N VAL A 356 1.13 -10.28 6.95
CA VAL A 356 1.04 -9.30 8.04
C VAL A 356 0.34 -8.03 7.57
N LEU A 357 0.65 -7.52 6.37
CA LEU A 357 0.04 -6.29 5.86
C LEU A 357 -1.42 -6.48 5.48
N ALA A 358 -1.79 -7.63 4.91
CA ALA A 358 -3.20 -7.95 4.69
C ALA A 358 -3.94 -8.11 6.04
N GLY A 359 -3.36 -8.79 7.03
CA GLY A 359 -3.93 -8.93 8.37
C GLY A 359 -4.11 -7.58 9.07
N LEU A 360 -3.11 -6.70 8.97
CA LEU A 360 -3.18 -5.33 9.49
C LEU A 360 -4.36 -4.58 8.88
N LEU A 361 -4.50 -4.59 7.55
CA LEU A 361 -5.56 -3.87 6.86
C LEU A 361 -6.94 -4.35 7.29
N PHE A 362 -7.17 -5.66 7.38
CA PHE A 362 -8.47 -6.20 7.81
C PHE A 362 -8.76 -5.97 9.30
N LEU A 363 -7.75 -5.76 10.14
CA LEU A 363 -7.90 -5.47 11.57
C LEU A 363 -7.83 -3.98 11.90
N SER A 364 -7.54 -3.12 10.90
CA SER A 364 -7.44 -1.67 11.10
C SER A 364 -8.80 -1.03 11.32
N PRO A 365 -8.91 -0.01 12.19
CA PRO A 365 -10.08 0.87 12.25
C PRO A 365 -10.23 1.72 10.98
N ASP A 366 -9.13 1.94 10.26
CA ASP A 366 -9.09 2.71 9.03
C ASP A 366 -8.47 1.86 7.91
N ALA A 367 -9.19 1.72 6.81
CA ALA A 367 -8.71 0.99 5.63
C ALA A 367 -9.06 1.74 4.34
N PHE A 368 -8.54 2.95 4.19
CA PHE A 368 -8.73 3.75 2.99
C PHE A 368 -8.31 3.00 1.72
N PRO A 369 -8.91 3.30 0.55
CA PRO A 369 -8.63 2.58 -0.69
C PRO A 369 -7.14 2.49 -1.04
N TRP A 370 -6.35 3.52 -0.77
CA TRP A 370 -4.91 3.52 -1.05
C TRP A 370 -4.09 2.63 -0.10
N TYR A 371 -4.61 2.23 1.07
CA TYR A 371 -3.92 1.31 1.97
C TYR A 371 -3.83 -0.11 1.38
N PHE A 372 -4.74 -0.48 0.48
CA PHE A 372 -4.66 -1.76 -0.22
C PHE A 372 -3.40 -1.89 -1.08
N THR A 373 -2.78 -0.77 -1.46
CA THR A 373 -1.49 -0.77 -2.20
C THR A 373 -0.34 -1.39 -1.39
N TRP A 374 -0.43 -1.48 -0.06
CA TRP A 374 0.65 -1.95 0.79
C TRP A 374 0.97 -3.43 0.60
N PHE A 375 -0.03 -4.27 0.33
CA PHE A 375 0.17 -5.70 0.13
C PHE A 375 0.22 -6.13 -1.34
N VAL A 376 -0.28 -5.31 -2.27
CA VAL A 376 -0.35 -5.65 -3.71
C VAL A 376 0.99 -6.05 -4.31
N PRO A 377 2.15 -5.43 -3.98
CA PRO A 377 3.45 -5.84 -4.52
C PRO A 377 3.79 -7.31 -4.26
N PHE A 378 3.38 -7.83 -3.11
CA PHE A 378 3.67 -9.20 -2.69
C PHE A 378 2.79 -10.23 -3.39
N LEU A 379 1.67 -9.80 -4.00
CA LEU A 379 0.83 -10.65 -4.85
C LEU A 379 1.53 -11.04 -6.16
N CYS A 380 2.58 -10.33 -6.58
CA CYS A 380 3.44 -10.75 -7.68
C CYS A 380 4.12 -12.11 -7.41
N PHE A 381 4.37 -12.43 -6.14
CA PHE A 381 5.02 -13.68 -5.71
C PHE A 381 4.00 -14.73 -5.26
N TYR A 382 2.94 -14.31 -4.62
CA TYR A 382 1.88 -15.13 -4.04
C TYR A 382 0.52 -14.60 -4.50
N PRO A 383 0.08 -14.96 -5.72
CA PRO A 383 -1.19 -14.48 -6.26
C PRO A 383 -2.34 -15.13 -5.47
N GLU A 384 -2.84 -14.42 -4.47
CA GLU A 384 -3.99 -14.83 -3.66
C GLU A 384 -5.26 -14.17 -4.21
N PRO A 385 -6.15 -14.94 -4.88
CA PRO A 385 -7.31 -14.38 -5.56
C PRO A 385 -8.22 -13.52 -4.68
N PRO A 386 -8.48 -13.88 -3.39
CA PRO A 386 -9.28 -13.02 -2.53
C PRO A 386 -8.64 -11.65 -2.28
N LEU A 387 -7.31 -11.57 -2.16
CA LEU A 387 -6.61 -10.30 -1.97
C LEU A 387 -6.49 -9.50 -3.27
N LEU A 388 -6.37 -10.18 -4.42
CA LEU A 388 -6.48 -9.52 -5.74
C LEU A 388 -7.86 -8.88 -5.90
N LEU A 389 -8.93 -9.61 -5.56
CA LEU A 389 -10.29 -9.07 -5.60
C LEU A 389 -10.43 -7.88 -4.63
N ALA A 390 -9.97 -8.02 -3.39
CA ALA A 390 -10.02 -6.95 -2.39
C ALA A 390 -9.33 -5.67 -2.90
N SER A 391 -8.15 -5.79 -3.56
CA SER A 391 -7.43 -4.64 -4.13
C SER A 391 -8.16 -3.94 -5.28
N VAL A 392 -9.11 -4.60 -5.92
CA VAL A 392 -9.95 -4.01 -6.97
C VAL A 392 -11.20 -3.36 -6.39
N VAL A 393 -11.88 -4.07 -5.50
CA VAL A 393 -13.16 -3.58 -4.94
C VAL A 393 -12.96 -2.50 -3.87
N SER A 394 -11.73 -2.31 -3.38
CA SER A 394 -11.39 -1.23 -2.43
C SER A 394 -11.79 0.18 -2.91
N VAL A 395 -11.93 0.38 -4.22
CA VAL A 395 -12.46 1.63 -4.78
C VAL A 395 -13.85 1.99 -4.27
N LEU A 396 -14.62 1.01 -3.78
CA LEU A 396 -15.92 1.25 -3.15
C LEU A 396 -15.81 2.11 -1.88
N GLY A 397 -14.66 2.10 -1.20
CA GLY A 397 -14.37 2.95 -0.06
C GLY A 397 -14.33 4.45 -0.37
N TYR A 398 -14.42 4.86 -1.65
CA TYR A 398 -14.65 6.27 -2.01
C TYR A 398 -16.14 6.67 -2.00
N ALA A 399 -17.08 5.75 -1.86
CA ALA A 399 -18.50 6.06 -1.90
C ALA A 399 -18.95 7.11 -0.84
N PRO A 400 -18.42 7.13 0.40
CA PRO A 400 -18.77 8.15 1.38
C PRO A 400 -18.41 9.58 0.98
N VAL A 401 -17.48 9.77 0.04
CA VAL A 401 -17.05 11.09 -0.45
C VAL A 401 -18.24 11.87 -1.04
N VAL A 402 -19.20 11.19 -1.66
CA VAL A 402 -20.43 11.82 -2.21
C VAL A 402 -21.18 12.60 -1.14
N ALA A 403 -21.44 11.97 -0.01
CA ALA A 403 -22.16 12.60 1.10
C ALA A 403 -21.30 13.68 1.78
N TYR A 404 -19.99 13.42 1.91
CA TYR A 404 -19.03 14.36 2.49
C TYR A 404 -18.90 15.65 1.65
N ALA A 405 -18.82 15.54 0.33
CA ALA A 405 -18.80 16.68 -0.57
C ALA A 405 -20.09 17.53 -0.48
N ALA A 406 -21.22 16.91 -0.17
CA ALA A 406 -22.49 17.57 0.10
C ALA A 406 -22.62 18.14 1.53
N GLY A 407 -21.52 18.18 2.32
CA GLY A 407 -21.48 18.73 3.68
C GLY A 407 -22.07 17.80 4.75
N GLN A 408 -22.32 16.53 4.42
CA GLN A 408 -22.78 15.53 5.40
C GLN A 408 -21.59 14.86 6.10
N PRO A 409 -21.76 14.26 7.28
CA PRO A 409 -20.70 13.50 7.91
C PRO A 409 -20.21 12.34 7.03
N TYR A 410 -18.89 12.12 7.01
CA TYR A 410 -18.31 10.96 6.37
C TYR A 410 -18.78 9.68 7.10
N ARG A 411 -19.52 8.84 6.43
CA ARG A 411 -20.07 7.60 6.99
C ARG A 411 -20.08 6.49 5.97
N ASP A 412 -19.53 5.34 6.36
CA ASP A 412 -19.54 4.14 5.54
C ASP A 412 -20.94 3.51 5.49
N SER A 413 -21.34 3.10 4.30
CA SER A 413 -22.56 2.31 4.13
C SER A 413 -22.28 0.85 4.46
N PRO A 414 -23.07 0.20 5.34
CA PRO A 414 -22.91 -1.23 5.64
C PRO A 414 -23.00 -2.11 4.39
N LEU A 415 -23.79 -1.73 3.40
CA LEU A 415 -23.90 -2.44 2.12
C LEU A 415 -22.58 -2.34 1.33
N ILE A 416 -22.00 -1.15 1.26
CA ILE A 416 -20.71 -0.93 0.55
C ILE A 416 -19.60 -1.75 1.22
N LEU A 417 -19.50 -1.70 2.55
CA LEU A 417 -18.53 -2.50 3.30
C LEU A 417 -18.73 -4.01 3.08
N ALA A 418 -20.00 -4.46 3.05
CA ALA A 418 -20.30 -5.86 2.77
C ALA A 418 -19.86 -6.26 1.35
N LEU A 419 -20.12 -5.43 0.34
CA LEU A 419 -19.69 -5.68 -1.04
C LEU A 419 -18.17 -5.68 -1.19
N GLU A 420 -17.46 -4.85 -0.44
CA GLU A 420 -16.01 -4.74 -0.47
C GLU A 420 -15.34 -5.94 0.21
N TYR A 421 -15.77 -6.30 1.42
CA TYR A 421 -15.03 -7.23 2.25
C TYR A 421 -15.56 -8.68 2.23
N LEU A 422 -16.89 -8.88 2.18
CA LEU A 422 -17.44 -10.23 2.28
C LEU A 422 -16.95 -11.20 1.19
N PRO A 423 -16.79 -10.81 -0.10
CA PRO A 423 -16.29 -11.74 -1.11
C PRO A 423 -14.89 -12.28 -0.79
N ALA A 424 -13.99 -11.40 -0.34
CA ALA A 424 -12.62 -11.79 0.01
C ALA A 424 -12.59 -12.64 1.29
N LEU A 425 -13.31 -12.22 2.34
CA LEU A 425 -13.36 -12.92 3.63
C LEU A 425 -14.04 -14.30 3.50
N ALA A 426 -15.15 -14.40 2.76
CA ALA A 426 -15.84 -15.67 2.51
C ALA A 426 -14.92 -16.64 1.76
N TRP A 427 -14.21 -16.16 0.74
CA TRP A 427 -13.26 -17.00 0.01
C TRP A 427 -12.11 -17.48 0.89
N LEU A 428 -11.52 -16.61 1.72
CA LEU A 428 -10.48 -16.99 2.69
C LEU A 428 -11.00 -18.02 3.69
N GLY A 429 -12.22 -17.84 4.21
CA GLY A 429 -12.88 -18.78 5.12
C GLY A 429 -13.09 -20.16 4.48
N ILE A 430 -13.64 -20.22 3.27
CA ILE A 430 -13.87 -21.49 2.55
C ILE A 430 -12.54 -22.21 2.28
N ARG A 431 -11.48 -21.49 1.90
CA ARG A 431 -10.15 -22.10 1.70
C ARG A 431 -9.55 -22.62 3.00
N GLY A 432 -9.75 -21.93 4.12
CA GLY A 432 -9.34 -22.38 5.44
C GLY A 432 -10.01 -23.73 5.83
N LEU A 433 -11.31 -23.84 5.59
CA LEU A 433 -12.09 -25.05 5.87
C LEU A 433 -11.72 -26.24 4.96
N ARG A 434 -11.31 -25.98 3.72
CA ARG A 434 -10.94 -27.02 2.74
C ARG A 434 -9.51 -27.54 2.88
N ARG A 435 -8.64 -26.89 3.67
CA ARG A 435 -7.32 -27.45 4.00
C ARG A 435 -7.54 -28.53 5.06
N PRO A 436 -7.24 -29.82 4.78
CA PRO A 436 -7.30 -30.85 5.82
C PRO A 436 -6.38 -30.39 6.95
N SER A 437 -6.87 -30.52 8.17
CA SER A 437 -6.11 -30.32 9.40
C SER A 437 -4.85 -31.19 9.34
N ILE A 438 -3.69 -30.56 9.02
CA ILE A 438 -2.39 -31.18 9.28
C ILE A 438 -2.17 -31.07 10.81
N VAL A 439 -2.97 -31.82 11.54
CA VAL A 439 -2.75 -32.17 12.93
C VAL A 439 -2.90 -33.66 12.96
N ALA A 440 -1.84 -34.40 12.62
CA ALA A 440 -1.48 -35.73 13.02
C ALA A 440 -0.42 -36.28 12.06
N ALA A 441 0.85 -36.02 12.30
CA ALA A 441 1.95 -36.99 12.25
C ALA A 441 3.23 -36.28 12.75
#